data_0579744e97f24849691880a7260d6aab
#
_entry.id   0579744e97f24849691880a7260d6aab
#
_cell.length_a   1.000
_cell.length_b   1.000
_cell.length_c   1.000
_cell.angle_alpha   90.00
_cell.angle_beta   90.00
_cell.angle_gamma   90.00
#
_symmetry.space_group_name_H-M   'P 1'
#
loop_
_entity.id
_entity.type
_entity.pdbx_description
1 polymer ?
#
loop_
_entity_poly.entity_id
_entity_poly.type
_entity_poly.pdbx_seq_one_letter_code
_entity_poly.pdbx_strand_id
1 'polypeptide(L)'
;MILNPELFYLPQSEIKQHGQENLTYGSLTVKGLNTIVKTIQKYCNTNIYGFDLGCGDGELIYNIEQLLPDSNWYGVEISEYRVSLQTKSVNIWQGDMLLENFRPYNILHADNLCLDDSTLDKLEEKIIREFSGIYITYKYPENIDFLKKAEFLETVLTNTTWTVHPIHFFRI
;
A
#
# COMPACT_ATOMS: atom_id res chain seq x y z
N MET A 1 -1.20 16.84 2.96
CA MET A 1 -1.42 15.97 1.78
C MET A 1 -2.67 16.47 1.09
N ILE A 2 -2.55 16.94 -0.13
CA ILE A 2 -3.67 17.42 -0.95
C ILE A 2 -3.92 16.30 -1.96
N LEU A 3 -5.07 15.64 -1.86
CA LEU A 3 -5.44 14.59 -2.79
C LEU A 3 -5.58 15.21 -4.20
N ASN A 4 -4.84 14.67 -5.16
CA ASN A 4 -4.96 15.07 -6.56
C ASN A 4 -6.27 14.50 -7.14
N PRO A 5 -7.25 15.33 -7.52
CA PRO A 5 -8.52 14.84 -8.05
C PRO A 5 -8.37 14.08 -9.36
N GLU A 6 -7.30 14.29 -10.13
CA GLU A 6 -7.03 13.56 -11.37
C GLU A 6 -6.81 12.06 -11.14
N LEU A 7 -6.41 11.64 -9.91
CA LEU A 7 -6.26 10.22 -9.56
C LEU A 7 -7.55 9.40 -9.66
N PHE A 8 -8.70 10.07 -9.62
CA PHE A 8 -10.02 9.44 -9.81
C PHE A 8 -10.44 9.34 -11.29
N TYR A 9 -9.73 10.05 -12.18
CA TYR A 9 -9.94 9.95 -13.62
C TYR A 9 -9.12 8.79 -14.17
N LEU A 10 -9.81 7.82 -14.77
CA LEU A 10 -9.15 6.65 -15.36
C LEU A 10 -9.50 6.56 -16.83
N PRO A 11 -8.50 6.34 -17.70
CA PRO A 11 -8.75 6.01 -19.10
C PRO A 11 -9.63 4.77 -19.23
N GLN A 12 -10.62 4.81 -20.10
CA GLN A 12 -11.54 3.67 -20.33
C GLN A 12 -10.81 2.40 -20.78
N SER A 13 -9.64 2.54 -21.41
CA SER A 13 -8.77 1.41 -21.76
C SER A 13 -8.24 0.68 -20.54
N GLU A 14 -7.79 1.42 -19.52
CA GLU A 14 -7.28 0.84 -18.27
C GLU A 14 -8.40 0.17 -17.45
N ILE A 15 -9.59 0.82 -17.39
CA ILE A 15 -10.77 0.22 -16.72
C ILE A 15 -11.15 -1.12 -17.36
N LYS A 16 -11.12 -1.21 -18.69
CA LYS A 16 -11.42 -2.46 -19.41
C LYS A 16 -10.36 -3.53 -19.19
N GLN A 17 -9.11 -3.13 -19.02
CA GLN A 17 -7.99 -4.04 -18.87
C GLN A 17 -7.88 -4.61 -17.45
N HIS A 18 -8.06 -3.79 -16.41
CA HIS A 18 -7.76 -4.12 -15.02
C HIS A 18 -8.99 -4.28 -14.12
N GLY A 19 -10.17 -3.86 -14.59
CA GLY A 19 -11.40 -3.80 -13.81
C GLY A 19 -11.47 -2.54 -12.94
N GLN A 20 -12.68 -1.98 -12.81
CA GLN A 20 -12.88 -0.73 -12.06
C GLN A 20 -12.60 -0.92 -10.56
N GLU A 21 -12.91 -2.09 -10.00
CA GLU A 21 -12.69 -2.39 -8.58
C GLU A 21 -11.22 -2.31 -8.22
N ASN A 22 -10.36 -3.00 -8.98
CA ASN A 22 -8.90 -3.01 -8.76
C ASN A 22 -8.24 -1.65 -8.98
N LEU A 23 -8.94 -0.70 -9.61
CA LEU A 23 -8.47 0.66 -9.85
C LEU A 23 -9.11 1.69 -8.92
N THR A 24 -9.90 1.28 -7.92
CA THR A 24 -10.45 2.21 -6.94
C THR A 24 -9.32 2.80 -6.10
N TYR A 25 -9.36 4.13 -5.95
CA TYR A 25 -8.30 4.88 -5.29
C TYR A 25 -8.79 5.51 -3.99
N GLY A 26 -7.97 5.40 -2.98
CA GLY A 26 -8.14 6.07 -1.71
C GLY A 26 -6.79 6.53 -1.15
N SER A 27 -6.81 7.33 -0.10
CA SER A 27 -5.58 7.78 0.54
C SER A 27 -5.80 8.11 2.02
N LEU A 28 -4.70 8.36 2.72
CA LEU A 28 -4.70 8.78 4.11
C LEU A 28 -4.84 10.31 4.22
N THR A 29 -5.45 10.77 5.29
CA THR A 29 -5.29 12.17 5.72
C THR A 29 -3.93 12.34 6.41
N VAL A 30 -3.50 13.59 6.63
CA VAL A 30 -2.28 13.88 7.42
C VAL A 30 -2.33 13.22 8.80
N LYS A 31 -3.50 13.21 9.45
CA LYS A 31 -3.68 12.55 10.75
C LYS A 31 -3.56 11.03 10.63
N GLY A 32 -4.13 10.44 9.58
CA GLY A 32 -4.04 9.01 9.29
C GLY A 32 -2.60 8.59 9.03
N LEU A 33 -1.89 9.34 8.20
CA LEU A 33 -0.48 9.11 7.90
C LEU A 33 0.38 9.11 9.18
N ASN A 34 0.20 10.11 10.07
CA ASN A 34 0.91 10.15 11.35
C ASN A 34 0.62 8.92 12.23
N THR A 35 -0.61 8.38 12.18
CA THR A 35 -0.97 7.15 12.90
C THR A 35 -0.19 5.96 12.34
N ILE A 36 -0.16 5.78 11.02
CA ILE A 36 0.59 4.72 10.35
C ILE A 36 2.09 4.81 10.67
N VAL A 37 2.68 6.01 10.51
CA VAL A 37 4.11 6.22 10.77
C VAL A 37 4.48 5.87 12.22
N LYS A 38 3.69 6.29 13.21
CA LYS A 38 3.92 5.93 14.63
C LYS A 38 3.84 4.43 14.85
N THR A 39 2.91 3.75 14.18
CA THR A 39 2.78 2.29 14.29
C THR A 39 3.96 1.56 13.63
N ILE A 40 4.42 2.05 12.48
CA ILE A 40 5.65 1.54 11.86
C ILE A 40 6.83 1.67 12.83
N GLN A 41 7.04 2.84 13.41
CA GLN A 41 8.14 3.10 14.38
C GLN A 41 8.06 2.22 15.63
N LYS A 42 6.85 1.83 16.05
CA LYS A 42 6.64 0.93 17.20
C LYS A 42 7.15 -0.48 16.91
N TYR A 43 7.02 -0.97 15.69
CA TYR A 43 7.31 -2.37 15.35
C TYR A 43 8.56 -2.59 14.50
N CYS A 44 9.08 -1.53 13.87
CA CYS A 44 10.28 -1.59 13.04
C CYS A 44 11.43 -0.82 13.72
N ASN A 45 12.43 -1.56 14.19
CA ASN A 45 13.61 -1.01 14.88
C ASN A 45 14.87 -1.01 13.98
N THR A 46 14.71 -1.25 12.69
CA THR A 46 15.79 -1.31 11.69
C THR A 46 15.61 -0.23 10.64
N ASN A 47 16.56 -0.10 9.72
CA ASN A 47 16.38 0.73 8.54
C ASN A 47 15.12 0.30 7.78
N ILE A 48 14.30 1.27 7.42
CA ILE A 48 13.03 1.04 6.74
C ILE A 48 13.26 1.04 5.23
N TYR A 49 12.90 -0.06 4.61
CA TYR A 49 12.76 -0.22 3.17
C TYR A 49 11.31 -0.58 2.87
N GLY A 50 10.50 0.44 2.57
CA GLY A 50 9.08 0.30 2.35
C GLY A 50 8.72 0.10 0.89
N PHE A 51 7.62 -0.62 0.65
CA PHE A 51 7.05 -0.78 -0.68
C PHE A 51 5.54 -0.59 -0.65
N ASP A 52 5.04 0.37 -1.43
CA ASP A 52 3.64 0.72 -1.54
C ASP A 52 3.02 0.06 -2.78
N LEU A 53 2.08 -0.82 -2.55
CA LEU A 53 1.39 -1.62 -3.56
C LEU A 53 0.10 -0.91 -3.99
N GLY A 54 0.10 -0.32 -5.19
CA GLY A 54 -0.96 0.58 -5.67
C GLY A 54 -0.70 2.02 -5.23
N CYS A 55 0.52 2.52 -5.48
CA CYS A 55 1.01 3.79 -4.94
C CYS A 55 0.44 5.07 -5.59
N GLY A 56 -0.38 4.94 -6.65
CA GLY A 56 -0.93 6.08 -7.37
C GLY A 56 0.17 6.97 -7.96
N ASP A 57 0.13 8.27 -7.63
CA ASP A 57 1.12 9.27 -8.04
C ASP A 57 2.32 9.40 -7.08
N GLY A 58 2.39 8.54 -6.05
CA GLY A 58 3.46 8.53 -5.07
C GLY A 58 3.36 9.59 -3.97
N GLU A 59 2.26 10.32 -3.86
CA GLU A 59 2.07 11.35 -2.81
C GLU A 59 2.19 10.77 -1.39
N LEU A 60 1.69 9.55 -1.16
CA LEU A 60 1.83 8.84 0.12
C LEU A 60 3.30 8.59 0.45
N ILE A 61 4.06 8.05 -0.48
CA ILE A 61 5.49 7.77 -0.34
C ILE A 61 6.24 9.04 0.03
N TYR A 62 6.04 10.12 -0.74
CA TYR A 62 6.66 11.41 -0.47
C TYR A 62 6.43 11.86 0.97
N ASN A 63 5.18 11.79 1.44
CA ASN A 63 4.83 12.25 2.79
C ASN A 63 5.37 11.32 3.89
N ILE A 64 5.45 10.01 3.66
CA ILE A 64 6.10 9.08 4.59
C ILE A 64 7.58 9.42 4.74
N GLU A 65 8.30 9.64 3.65
CA GLU A 65 9.72 9.98 3.67
C GLU A 65 9.99 11.34 4.36
N GLN A 66 9.06 12.29 4.28
CA GLN A 66 9.19 13.54 5.06
C GLN A 66 9.06 13.30 6.59
N LEU A 67 8.29 12.31 7.02
CA LEU A 67 8.10 11.96 8.42
C LEU A 67 9.13 10.94 8.93
N LEU A 68 9.72 10.17 8.04
CA LEU A 68 10.74 9.14 8.27
C LEU A 68 11.93 9.38 7.33
N PRO A 69 12.75 10.42 7.55
CA PRO A 69 13.80 10.81 6.60
C PRO A 69 14.91 9.76 6.40
N ASP A 70 15.06 8.83 7.34
CA ASP A 70 16.02 7.72 7.25
C ASP A 70 15.40 6.46 6.62
N SER A 71 14.20 6.56 6.04
CA SER A 71 13.55 5.46 5.32
C SER A 71 13.70 5.61 3.81
N ASN A 72 13.62 4.49 3.11
CA ASN A 72 13.61 4.44 1.65
C ASN A 72 12.32 3.76 1.21
N TRP A 73 11.51 4.47 0.45
CA TRP A 73 10.24 3.96 -0.03
C TRP A 73 10.21 3.84 -1.55
N TYR A 74 9.52 2.84 -2.00
CA TYR A 74 9.30 2.53 -3.41
C TYR A 74 7.83 2.24 -3.63
N GLY A 75 7.36 2.33 -4.87
CA GLY A 75 5.97 2.02 -5.15
C GLY A 75 5.74 1.49 -6.55
N VAL A 76 4.73 0.65 -6.67
CA VAL A 76 4.23 0.14 -7.94
C VAL A 76 2.76 0.50 -8.11
N GLU A 77 2.39 0.94 -9.30
CA GLU A 77 1.01 1.28 -9.67
C GLU A 77 0.69 0.65 -11.02
N ILE A 78 -0.46 -0.02 -11.10
CA ILE A 78 -0.88 -0.68 -12.34
C ILE A 78 -1.29 0.32 -13.42
N SER A 79 -1.82 1.49 -13.03
CA SER A 79 -2.27 2.55 -13.91
C SER A 79 -1.10 3.40 -14.39
N GLU A 80 -0.79 3.33 -15.69
CA GLU A 80 0.20 4.20 -16.34
C GLU A 80 -0.21 5.68 -16.20
N TYR A 81 -1.52 5.95 -16.32
CA TYR A 81 -2.05 7.29 -16.16
C TYR A 81 -1.73 7.88 -14.78
N ARG A 82 -1.95 7.12 -13.69
CA ARG A 82 -1.66 7.59 -12.34
C ARG A 82 -0.17 7.83 -12.11
N VAL A 83 0.69 6.95 -12.58
CA VAL A 83 2.15 7.16 -12.52
C VAL A 83 2.55 8.44 -13.27
N SER A 84 1.90 8.76 -14.40
CA SER A 84 2.16 9.98 -15.17
C SER A 84 1.80 11.28 -14.43
N LEU A 85 0.96 11.19 -13.39
CA LEU A 85 0.58 12.33 -12.54
C LEU A 85 1.62 12.65 -11.46
N GLN A 86 2.70 11.88 -11.36
CA GLN A 86 3.76 12.10 -10.38
C GLN A 86 4.34 13.52 -10.51
N THR A 87 4.26 14.28 -9.41
CA THR A 87 4.83 15.64 -9.32
C THR A 87 5.98 15.72 -8.31
N LYS A 88 6.19 14.69 -7.50
CA LYS A 88 7.23 14.60 -6.48
C LYS A 88 8.36 13.68 -6.95
N SER A 89 9.57 13.95 -6.48
CA SER A 89 10.72 13.06 -6.73
C SER A 89 10.66 11.87 -5.77
N VAL A 90 9.99 10.81 -6.19
CA VAL A 90 9.85 9.54 -5.46
C VAL A 90 10.11 8.36 -6.39
N ASN A 91 10.42 7.20 -5.82
CA ASN A 91 10.76 6.00 -6.57
C ASN A 91 9.50 5.17 -6.85
N ILE A 92 8.78 5.51 -7.91
CA ILE A 92 7.60 4.75 -8.34
C ILE A 92 7.71 4.35 -9.81
N TRP A 93 7.02 3.26 -10.18
CA TRP A 93 6.95 2.79 -11.56
C TRP A 93 5.60 2.14 -11.88
N GLN A 94 5.28 2.08 -13.16
CA GLN A 94 4.13 1.34 -13.65
C GLN A 94 4.44 -0.16 -13.66
N GLY A 95 3.55 -0.96 -13.06
CA GLY A 95 3.71 -2.41 -13.00
C GLY A 95 2.58 -3.12 -12.27
N ASP A 96 2.60 -4.43 -12.36
CA ASP A 96 1.68 -5.31 -11.61
C ASP A 96 2.37 -5.75 -10.30
N MET A 97 1.79 -5.39 -9.15
CA MET A 97 2.31 -5.77 -7.83
C MET A 97 2.48 -7.29 -7.66
N LEU A 98 1.67 -8.09 -8.37
CA LEU A 98 1.79 -9.56 -8.32
C LEU A 98 3.05 -10.09 -9.01
N LEU A 99 3.70 -9.29 -9.87
CA LEU A 99 4.94 -9.62 -10.57
C LEU A 99 6.18 -9.05 -9.89
N GLU A 100 6.02 -8.16 -8.91
CA GLU A 100 7.13 -7.52 -8.22
C GLU A 100 7.84 -8.46 -7.23
N ASN A 101 9.10 -8.18 -6.93
CA ASN A 101 9.88 -8.90 -5.92
C ASN A 101 9.77 -8.23 -4.54
N PHE A 102 9.19 -8.91 -3.55
CA PHE A 102 9.00 -8.34 -2.21
C PHE A 102 10.20 -8.53 -1.26
N ARG A 103 11.16 -9.38 -1.61
CA ARG A 103 12.30 -9.74 -0.74
C ARG A 103 13.20 -8.59 -0.30
N PRO A 104 13.42 -7.52 -1.11
CA PRO A 104 14.27 -6.40 -0.70
C PRO A 104 13.67 -5.52 0.40
N TYR A 105 12.37 -5.62 0.63
CA TYR A 105 11.63 -4.72 1.52
C TYR A 105 11.38 -5.35 2.88
N ASN A 106 11.21 -4.53 3.92
CA ASN A 106 10.82 -4.95 5.26
C ASN A 106 9.49 -4.33 5.72
N ILE A 107 8.90 -3.45 4.90
CA ILE A 107 7.53 -2.97 5.06
C ILE A 107 6.81 -3.06 3.71
N LEU A 108 5.64 -3.71 3.71
CA LEU A 108 4.68 -3.63 2.60
C LEU A 108 3.44 -2.86 3.08
N HIS A 109 2.98 -1.94 2.25
CA HIS A 109 1.73 -1.22 2.45
C HIS A 109 0.81 -1.48 1.25
N ALA A 110 -0.46 -1.78 1.51
CA ALA A 110 -1.46 -1.93 0.46
C ALA A 110 -2.82 -1.38 0.92
N ASP A 111 -3.33 -0.37 0.23
CA ASP A 111 -4.75 -0.04 0.29
C ASP A 111 -5.50 -1.01 -0.63
N ASN A 112 -5.85 -2.16 -0.07
CA ASN A 112 -6.39 -3.30 -0.78
C ASN A 112 -7.92 -3.48 -0.61
N LEU A 113 -8.62 -2.45 -0.11
CA LEU A 113 -10.05 -2.53 0.18
C LEU A 113 -10.92 -2.93 -1.01
N CYS A 114 -10.55 -2.44 -2.18
CA CYS A 114 -11.34 -2.61 -3.39
C CYS A 114 -10.74 -3.63 -4.37
N LEU A 115 -9.68 -4.34 -3.99
CA LEU A 115 -9.19 -5.45 -4.80
C LEU A 115 -10.22 -6.58 -4.84
N ASP A 116 -10.40 -7.18 -6.02
CA ASP A 116 -11.20 -8.39 -6.14
C ASP A 116 -10.58 -9.55 -5.35
N ASP A 117 -11.43 -10.49 -4.92
CA ASP A 117 -11.01 -11.59 -4.05
C ASP A 117 -9.90 -12.45 -4.66
N SER A 118 -9.92 -12.66 -5.98
CA SER A 118 -8.87 -13.44 -6.68
C SER A 118 -7.52 -12.74 -6.66
N THR A 119 -7.51 -11.42 -6.83
CA THR A 119 -6.28 -10.60 -6.75
C THR A 119 -5.76 -10.57 -5.32
N LEU A 120 -6.66 -10.43 -4.35
CA LEU A 120 -6.30 -10.40 -2.93
C LEU A 120 -5.70 -11.74 -2.48
N ASP A 121 -6.32 -12.87 -2.81
CA ASP A 121 -5.79 -14.20 -2.49
C ASP A 121 -4.38 -14.41 -3.06
N LYS A 122 -4.15 -14.06 -4.33
CA LYS A 122 -2.82 -14.16 -4.96
C LYS A 122 -1.79 -13.26 -4.28
N LEU A 123 -2.19 -12.06 -3.87
CA LEU A 123 -1.32 -11.13 -3.15
C LEU A 123 -0.92 -11.71 -1.79
N GLU A 124 -1.88 -12.20 -1.01
CA GLU A 124 -1.63 -12.80 0.31
C GLU A 124 -0.77 -14.07 0.22
N GLU A 125 -1.01 -14.94 -0.77
CA GLU A 125 -0.14 -16.11 -1.06
C GLU A 125 1.28 -15.68 -1.41
N LYS A 126 1.44 -14.65 -2.23
CA LYS A 126 2.75 -14.12 -2.62
C LYS A 126 3.49 -13.53 -1.41
N ILE A 127 2.80 -12.77 -0.57
CA ILE A 127 3.37 -12.16 0.64
C ILE A 127 3.95 -13.27 1.55
N ILE A 128 3.18 -14.29 1.90
CA ILE A 128 3.66 -15.37 2.79
C ILE A 128 4.75 -16.25 2.16
N ARG A 129 4.93 -16.22 0.84
CA ARG A 129 5.96 -16.97 0.13
C ARG A 129 7.30 -16.25 0.05
N GLU A 130 7.31 -14.94 -0.10
CA GLU A 130 8.51 -14.20 -0.47
C GLU A 130 8.85 -13.01 0.43
N PHE A 131 7.91 -12.54 1.24
CA PHE A 131 8.14 -11.39 2.10
C PHE A 131 8.48 -11.80 3.54
N SER A 132 9.28 -10.97 4.20
CA SER A 132 9.55 -11.05 5.65
C SER A 132 9.66 -9.65 6.22
N GLY A 133 8.72 -9.28 7.09
CA GLY A 133 8.66 -7.92 7.63
C GLY A 133 7.26 -7.55 8.12
N ILE A 134 6.91 -6.28 8.02
CA ILE A 134 5.60 -5.77 8.44
C ILE A 134 4.72 -5.55 7.21
N TYR A 135 3.57 -6.19 7.18
CA TYR A 135 2.53 -5.97 6.20
C TYR A 135 1.42 -5.09 6.79
N ILE A 136 1.10 -4.01 6.08
CA ILE A 136 0.07 -3.02 6.44
C ILE A 136 -1.05 -3.14 5.40
N THR A 137 -2.25 -3.47 5.86
CA THR A 137 -3.39 -3.76 4.98
C THR A 137 -4.68 -3.12 5.50
N TYR A 138 -5.55 -2.72 4.58
CA TYR A 138 -6.82 -2.09 4.90
C TYR A 138 -7.97 -3.10 4.99
N LYS A 139 -7.95 -4.16 4.19
CA LYS A 139 -8.86 -5.29 4.35
C LYS A 139 -8.22 -6.32 5.26
N TYR A 140 -8.96 -6.81 6.27
CA TYR A 140 -8.47 -7.90 7.11
C TYR A 140 -8.32 -9.16 6.27
N PRO A 141 -7.16 -9.86 6.31
CA PRO A 141 -6.93 -11.05 5.51
C PRO A 141 -7.93 -12.17 5.82
N GLU A 142 -8.43 -12.81 4.79
CA GLU A 142 -9.33 -13.96 4.90
C GLU A 142 -8.65 -15.28 4.46
N ASN A 143 -7.50 -15.20 3.81
CA ASN A 143 -6.73 -16.37 3.38
C ASN A 143 -6.22 -17.14 4.59
N ILE A 144 -6.65 -18.41 4.71
CA ILE A 144 -6.35 -19.27 5.87
C ILE A 144 -4.85 -19.52 6.01
N ASP A 145 -4.12 -19.68 4.91
CA ASP A 145 -2.68 -19.97 4.97
C ASP A 145 -1.89 -18.71 5.32
N PHE A 146 -2.37 -17.53 4.91
CA PHE A 146 -1.84 -16.26 5.40
C PHE A 146 -2.01 -16.17 6.93
N LEU A 147 -3.21 -16.36 7.44
CA LEU A 147 -3.53 -16.25 8.87
C LEU A 147 -2.77 -17.27 9.75
N LYS A 148 -2.38 -18.42 9.19
CA LYS A 148 -1.55 -19.41 9.92
C LYS A 148 -0.09 -18.99 10.04
N LYS A 149 0.44 -18.21 9.08
CA LYS A 149 1.85 -17.82 9.02
C LYS A 149 2.11 -16.43 9.59
N ALA A 150 1.16 -15.52 9.44
CA ALA A 150 1.27 -14.14 9.86
C ALA A 150 1.00 -13.99 11.37
N GLU A 151 1.86 -13.25 12.07
CA GLU A 151 1.59 -12.77 13.41
C GLU A 151 0.77 -11.49 13.36
N PHE A 152 -0.45 -11.49 13.88
CA PHE A 152 -1.23 -10.27 14.04
C PHE A 152 -0.59 -9.37 15.10
N LEU A 153 -0.29 -8.11 14.75
CA LEU A 153 0.32 -7.14 15.66
C LEU A 153 -0.72 -6.25 16.31
N GLU A 154 -1.44 -5.48 15.51
CA GLU A 154 -2.55 -4.63 15.98
C GLU A 154 -3.43 -4.13 14.83
N THR A 155 -4.58 -3.57 15.20
CA THR A 155 -5.44 -2.77 14.35
C THR A 155 -5.49 -1.34 14.87
N VAL A 156 -5.26 -0.36 14.00
CA VAL A 156 -5.37 1.06 14.34
C VAL A 156 -6.51 1.72 13.57
N LEU A 157 -7.34 2.51 14.26
CA LEU A 157 -8.35 3.33 13.61
C LEU A 157 -7.68 4.56 13.00
N THR A 158 -7.78 4.69 11.69
CA THR A 158 -7.00 5.63 10.90
C THR A 158 -7.91 6.53 10.07
N ASN A 159 -7.59 7.81 10.01
CA ASN A 159 -8.34 8.76 9.20
C ASN A 159 -7.90 8.65 7.72
N THR A 160 -8.79 8.14 6.90
CA THR A 160 -8.65 8.11 5.44
C THR A 160 -9.36 9.31 4.81
N THR A 161 -9.24 9.48 3.51
CA THR A 161 -9.92 10.57 2.78
C THR A 161 -11.42 10.37 2.67
N TRP A 162 -11.95 9.19 3.00
CA TRP A 162 -13.40 8.88 2.91
C TRP A 162 -14.05 8.58 4.26
N THR A 163 -13.30 8.09 5.28
CA THR A 163 -13.85 7.76 6.61
C THR A 163 -12.75 7.54 7.65
N VAL A 164 -13.14 7.14 8.86
CA VAL A 164 -12.23 6.48 9.81
C VAL A 164 -12.29 4.99 9.55
N HIS A 165 -11.16 4.39 9.19
CA HIS A 165 -11.06 3.00 8.78
C HIS A 165 -10.06 2.21 9.64
N PRO A 166 -10.35 0.94 10.00
CA PRO A 166 -9.36 0.08 10.64
C PRO A 166 -8.27 -0.31 9.65
N ILE A 167 -7.00 -0.16 10.04
CA ILE A 167 -5.84 -0.63 9.30
C ILE A 167 -5.11 -1.65 10.14
N HIS A 168 -4.74 -2.76 9.54
CA HIS A 168 -4.25 -3.94 10.21
C HIS A 168 -2.75 -4.11 9.94
N PHE A 169 -2.01 -4.47 10.97
CA PHE A 169 -0.58 -4.71 10.93
C PHE A 169 -0.30 -6.17 11.24
N PHE A 170 0.48 -6.81 10.38
CA PHE A 170 0.94 -8.18 10.53
C PHE A 170 2.45 -8.27 10.40
N ARG A 171 3.06 -9.24 11.07
CA ARG A 171 4.44 -9.66 10.85
C ARG A 171 4.45 -10.98 10.10
N ILE A 172 5.27 -11.05 9.04
CA ILE A 172 5.49 -12.24 8.21
C ILE A 172 6.89 -12.78 8.45
#